data_47cdac1db8367cbf5c7b269781c7dd86
#
_entry.id   47cdac1db8367cbf5c7b269781c7dd86
#
_cell.length_a   1.000
_cell.length_b   1.000
_cell.length_c   1.000
_cell.angle_alpha   90.00
_cell.angle_beta   90.00
_cell.angle_gamma   90.00
#
_symmetry.space_group_name_H-M   'P 1'
#
loop_
_entity.id
_entity.type
_entity.pdbx_description
1 polymer ?
#
loop_
_entity_poly.entity_id
_entity_poly.type
_entity_poly.pdbx_seq_one_letter_code
_entity_poly.pdbx_strand_id
1 'polypeptide(L)'
;MKNVCVVTGSRAEYGIMRALLLKLNKEQNIKLDVVVTAMHLEEKYGNTYKQIEEDELNIIKKIPLNLENTSKKCVSRSLAILTTGLSELFEEVKYDLIIILGDRYEMLPVVNVALIYNIPVCHLHGGEKTLGNFDESIRHAITKMSHLHLVASEEFKNRVIQLGEEEQNVHNIGAMGVENVIKQDFLTKQELEEILGMELEEEYYVVLFHPVTLEDGGALKQIQTLLEVLSEQTKQVIFIGSNSDTDSDKIMSAIEEYTKKHTSSKVFISLKPREYHSLVKYSKGLVGNSSSGLIEIPSLKVPTLNIGNRQLGRLRGPSVVDVDTTRESIQKGLKELSNIRDFYNPYEQENSIEKAKVAILDYLSKDKSIIKEFNDIMEGR
;
A
#
# COMPACT_ATOMS: atom_id res chain seq x y z
N MET A 1 3.85 3.30 -31.85
CA MET A 1 4.28 3.54 -30.47
C MET A 1 3.04 3.92 -29.68
N LYS A 2 2.80 3.32 -28.51
CA LYS A 2 1.65 3.56 -27.64
C LYS A 2 2.02 4.55 -26.54
N ASN A 3 1.20 5.56 -26.32
CA ASN A 3 1.37 6.55 -25.27
C ASN A 3 0.70 6.08 -23.99
N VAL A 4 1.45 5.87 -22.93
CA VAL A 4 0.95 5.42 -21.63
C VAL A 4 1.24 6.50 -20.59
N CYS A 5 0.22 6.87 -19.82
CA CYS A 5 0.34 7.83 -18.73
C CYS A 5 0.17 7.11 -17.39
N VAL A 6 1.04 7.41 -16.44
CA VAL A 6 0.90 6.96 -15.05
C VAL A 6 0.64 8.17 -14.18
N VAL A 7 -0.37 8.10 -13.31
CA VAL A 7 -0.62 9.14 -12.32
C VAL A 7 -0.31 8.59 -10.93
N THR A 8 0.50 9.32 -10.16
CA THR A 8 0.89 8.93 -8.80
C THR A 8 0.90 10.12 -7.85
N GLY A 9 0.36 9.90 -6.65
CA GLY A 9 0.19 10.92 -5.63
C GLY A 9 1.12 10.78 -4.42
N SER A 10 1.80 9.62 -4.27
CA SER A 10 2.61 9.36 -3.07
C SER A 10 3.80 8.43 -3.33
N ARG A 11 4.82 8.56 -2.47
CA ARG A 11 5.99 7.66 -2.46
C ARG A 11 5.60 6.18 -2.34
N ALA A 12 4.55 5.89 -1.57
CA ALA A 12 4.10 4.52 -1.36
C ALA A 12 3.54 3.91 -2.65
N GLU A 13 2.70 4.64 -3.37
CA GLU A 13 2.16 4.21 -4.67
C GLU A 13 3.28 4.00 -5.70
N TYR A 14 4.16 4.99 -5.83
CA TYR A 14 5.29 4.89 -6.74
C TYR A 14 6.19 3.69 -6.39
N GLY A 15 6.51 3.49 -5.12
CA GLY A 15 7.33 2.37 -4.66
C GLY A 15 6.79 1.01 -5.06
N ILE A 16 5.46 0.82 -5.01
CA ILE A 16 4.81 -0.42 -5.47
C ILE A 16 4.94 -0.57 -6.99
N MET A 17 4.70 0.50 -7.75
CA MET A 17 4.69 0.47 -9.23
C MET A 17 6.09 0.57 -9.85
N ARG A 18 7.10 1.06 -9.12
CA ARG A 18 8.42 1.43 -9.65
C ARG A 18 9.04 0.38 -10.57
N ALA A 19 9.08 -0.88 -10.13
CA ALA A 19 9.69 -1.94 -10.93
C ALA A 19 8.93 -2.23 -12.23
N LEU A 20 7.60 -2.11 -12.21
CA LEU A 20 6.76 -2.22 -13.41
C LEU A 20 7.02 -1.05 -14.37
N LEU A 21 7.06 0.18 -13.85
CA LEU A 21 7.26 1.38 -14.66
C LEU A 21 8.63 1.39 -15.33
N LEU A 22 9.69 0.99 -14.61
CA LEU A 22 11.04 0.84 -15.18
C LEU A 22 11.11 -0.23 -16.27
N LYS A 23 10.30 -1.29 -16.17
CA LYS A 23 10.21 -2.30 -17.25
C LYS A 23 9.43 -1.77 -18.46
N LEU A 24 8.30 -1.09 -18.23
CA LEU A 24 7.51 -0.49 -19.32
C LEU A 24 8.28 0.60 -20.06
N ASN A 25 9.08 1.40 -19.36
CA ASN A 25 9.89 2.46 -19.95
C ASN A 25 11.00 1.92 -20.89
N LYS A 26 11.38 0.64 -20.75
CA LYS A 26 12.35 -0.03 -21.62
C LYS A 26 11.74 -0.64 -22.88
N GLU A 27 10.40 -0.70 -22.98
CA GLU A 27 9.71 -1.28 -24.14
C GLU A 27 9.75 -0.30 -25.32
N GLN A 28 10.28 -0.75 -26.47
CA GLN A 28 10.47 0.10 -27.65
C GLN A 28 9.18 0.66 -28.27
N ASN A 29 8.07 -0.01 -28.01
CA ASN A 29 6.75 0.35 -28.54
C ASN A 29 5.90 1.17 -27.56
N ILE A 30 6.43 1.53 -26.39
CA ILE A 30 5.78 2.36 -25.38
C ILE A 30 6.52 3.69 -25.22
N LYS A 31 5.75 4.77 -25.13
CA LYS A 31 6.17 6.05 -24.58
C LYS A 31 5.49 6.20 -23.24
N LEU A 32 6.25 6.18 -22.15
CA LEU A 32 5.75 6.27 -20.78
C LEU A 32 5.93 7.70 -20.26
N ASP A 33 4.83 8.33 -19.89
CA ASP A 33 4.79 9.64 -19.24
C ASP A 33 4.27 9.48 -17.79
N VAL A 34 4.79 10.26 -16.86
CA VAL A 34 4.37 10.25 -15.46
C VAL A 34 3.79 11.62 -15.09
N VAL A 35 2.59 11.64 -14.53
CA VAL A 35 2.02 12.80 -13.85
C VAL A 35 2.20 12.61 -12.36
N VAL A 36 2.81 13.59 -11.71
CA VAL A 36 3.01 13.59 -10.25
C VAL A 36 2.12 14.65 -9.60
N THR A 37 1.54 14.29 -8.46
CA THR A 37 0.60 15.16 -7.74
C THR A 37 0.68 14.93 -6.23
N ALA A 38 -0.18 15.57 -5.47
CA ALA A 38 -0.37 15.39 -4.03
C ALA A 38 0.94 15.40 -3.23
N MET A 39 1.13 14.40 -2.38
CA MET A 39 2.27 14.28 -1.45
C MET A 39 3.64 14.29 -2.15
N HIS A 40 3.71 13.89 -3.42
CA HIS A 40 4.95 13.93 -4.18
C HIS A 40 5.55 15.34 -4.31
N LEU A 41 4.70 16.38 -4.31
CA LEU A 41 5.06 17.77 -4.57
C LEU A 41 5.11 18.63 -3.30
N GLU A 42 4.94 18.02 -2.13
CA GLU A 42 4.94 18.74 -0.86
C GLU A 42 6.26 18.56 -0.11
N GLU A 43 6.87 19.69 0.28
CA GLU A 43 8.17 19.72 0.97
C GLU A 43 8.15 18.93 2.29
N LYS A 44 7.04 19.03 3.04
CA LYS A 44 6.86 18.28 4.31
C LYS A 44 6.94 16.76 4.16
N TYR A 45 6.72 16.23 2.95
CA TYR A 45 6.88 14.80 2.62
C TYR A 45 8.17 14.51 1.85
N GLY A 46 9.07 15.51 1.69
CA GLY A 46 10.41 15.36 1.14
C GLY A 46 10.50 15.45 -0.38
N ASN A 47 9.48 16.04 -1.06
CA ASN A 47 9.50 16.20 -2.53
C ASN A 47 9.85 14.90 -3.25
N THR A 48 9.11 13.84 -2.96
CA THR A 48 9.45 12.46 -3.36
C THR A 48 9.36 12.19 -4.87
N TYR A 49 8.89 13.17 -5.67
CA TYR A 49 8.99 13.13 -7.14
C TYR A 49 10.44 13.05 -7.64
N LYS A 50 11.42 13.51 -6.85
CA LYS A 50 12.85 13.43 -7.19
C LYS A 50 13.33 12.00 -7.43
N GLN A 51 12.76 11.03 -6.72
CA GLN A 51 13.05 9.63 -6.96
C GLN A 51 12.61 9.17 -8.37
N ILE A 52 11.53 9.74 -8.89
CA ILE A 52 11.04 9.45 -10.24
C ILE A 52 11.99 10.05 -11.29
N GLU A 53 12.53 11.25 -11.01
CA GLU A 53 13.56 11.89 -11.84
C GLU A 53 14.88 11.09 -11.80
N GLU A 54 15.30 10.61 -10.63
CA GLU A 54 16.49 9.75 -10.47
C GLU A 54 16.35 8.42 -11.22
N ASP A 55 15.14 7.91 -11.37
CA ASP A 55 14.83 6.72 -12.15
C ASP A 55 14.72 7.00 -13.66
N GLU A 56 15.02 8.24 -14.11
CA GLU A 56 15.01 8.69 -15.51
C GLU A 56 13.64 8.50 -16.20
N LEU A 57 12.53 8.53 -15.43
CA LEU A 57 11.19 8.51 -15.98
C LEU A 57 10.75 9.92 -16.37
N ASN A 58 10.04 10.04 -17.49
CA ASN A 58 9.58 11.33 -18.00
C ASN A 58 8.39 11.87 -17.18
N ILE A 59 8.65 12.85 -16.31
CA ILE A 59 7.57 13.59 -15.63
C ILE A 59 7.03 14.64 -16.58
N ILE A 60 5.88 14.33 -17.22
CA ILE A 60 5.25 15.22 -18.20
C ILE A 60 4.57 16.42 -17.54
N LYS A 61 3.97 16.23 -16.37
CA LYS A 61 3.28 17.30 -15.64
C LYS A 61 3.37 17.11 -14.12
N LYS A 62 3.59 18.22 -13.41
CA LYS A 62 3.52 18.34 -11.96
C LYS A 62 2.26 19.12 -11.63
N ILE A 63 1.29 18.52 -10.91
CA ILE A 63 0.03 19.17 -10.53
C ILE A 63 -0.03 19.30 -9.01
N PRO A 64 0.39 20.42 -8.43
CA PRO A 64 0.33 20.66 -6.99
C PRO A 64 -1.12 20.86 -6.54
N LEU A 65 -1.52 20.17 -5.48
CA LEU A 65 -2.89 20.24 -4.96
C LEU A 65 -3.12 21.36 -3.96
N ASN A 66 -2.05 22.03 -3.50
CA ASN A 66 -2.09 23.14 -2.55
C ASN A 66 -2.89 22.80 -1.27
N LEU A 67 -2.62 21.61 -0.71
CA LEU A 67 -3.28 21.14 0.51
C LEU A 67 -2.71 21.88 1.74
N GLU A 68 -3.32 23.00 2.09
CA GLU A 68 -2.99 23.73 3.33
C GLU A 68 -3.25 22.89 4.58
N ASN A 69 -4.28 22.05 4.53
CA ASN A 69 -4.68 21.13 5.60
C ASN A 69 -5.58 20.01 5.06
N THR A 70 -5.93 19.04 5.90
CA THR A 70 -6.76 17.87 5.55
C THR A 70 -8.26 18.09 5.78
N SER A 71 -8.73 19.35 5.85
CA SER A 71 -10.16 19.62 5.98
C SER A 71 -10.94 19.16 4.75
N LYS A 72 -12.19 18.77 4.94
CA LYS A 72 -13.09 18.32 3.85
C LYS A 72 -13.16 19.34 2.70
N LYS A 73 -13.12 20.63 3.02
CA LYS A 73 -13.12 21.72 2.04
C LYS A 73 -11.82 21.73 1.21
N CYS A 74 -10.66 21.60 1.87
CA CYS A 74 -9.35 21.57 1.17
C CYS A 74 -9.25 20.33 0.27
N VAL A 75 -9.63 19.16 0.77
CA VAL A 75 -9.67 17.93 -0.02
C VAL A 75 -10.57 18.10 -1.24
N SER A 76 -11.80 18.61 -1.09
CA SER A 76 -12.70 18.82 -2.24
C SER A 76 -12.14 19.80 -3.27
N ARG A 77 -11.43 20.86 -2.83
CA ARG A 77 -10.76 21.80 -3.75
C ARG A 77 -9.59 21.16 -4.49
N SER A 78 -8.82 20.32 -3.82
CA SER A 78 -7.69 19.63 -4.45
C SER A 78 -8.15 18.71 -5.60
N LEU A 79 -9.31 18.06 -5.47
CA LEU A 79 -9.89 17.27 -6.56
C LEU A 79 -10.24 18.14 -7.79
N ALA A 80 -10.77 19.36 -7.58
CA ALA A 80 -11.06 20.29 -8.68
C ALA A 80 -9.78 20.76 -9.38
N ILE A 81 -8.71 21.07 -8.64
CA ILE A 81 -7.40 21.43 -9.19
C ILE A 81 -6.86 20.32 -10.08
N LEU A 82 -6.89 19.08 -9.56
CA LEU A 82 -6.40 17.93 -10.31
C LEU A 82 -7.22 17.68 -11.58
N THR A 83 -8.54 17.78 -11.49
CA THR A 83 -9.45 17.67 -12.63
C THR A 83 -9.07 18.65 -13.74
N THR A 84 -8.87 19.93 -13.39
CA THR A 84 -8.49 20.97 -14.35
C THR A 84 -7.13 20.68 -14.98
N GLY A 85 -6.13 20.38 -14.17
CA GLY A 85 -4.77 20.11 -14.66
C GLY A 85 -4.67 18.88 -15.56
N LEU A 86 -5.45 17.83 -15.28
CA LEU A 86 -5.53 16.64 -16.14
C LEU A 86 -6.30 16.92 -17.44
N SER A 87 -7.39 17.69 -17.37
CA SER A 87 -8.15 18.08 -18.56
C SER A 87 -7.28 18.86 -19.57
N GLU A 88 -6.47 19.82 -19.07
CA GLU A 88 -5.51 20.53 -19.91
C GLU A 88 -4.49 19.59 -20.57
N LEU A 89 -3.93 18.65 -19.80
CA LEU A 89 -2.97 17.70 -20.33
C LEU A 89 -3.56 16.77 -21.38
N PHE A 90 -4.76 16.25 -21.15
CA PHE A 90 -5.39 15.29 -22.07
C PHE A 90 -5.95 15.94 -23.34
N GLU A 91 -6.16 17.28 -23.32
CA GLU A 91 -6.43 18.04 -24.52
C GLU A 91 -5.19 18.14 -25.44
N GLU A 92 -4.00 18.27 -24.83
CA GLU A 92 -2.73 18.42 -25.55
C GLU A 92 -2.12 17.08 -25.99
N VAL A 93 -2.28 16.03 -25.15
CA VAL A 93 -1.63 14.73 -25.35
C VAL A 93 -2.66 13.61 -25.37
N LYS A 94 -2.68 12.85 -26.47
CA LYS A 94 -3.51 11.64 -26.58
C LYS A 94 -2.80 10.44 -25.96
N TYR A 95 -3.45 9.79 -24.99
CA TYR A 95 -2.97 8.56 -24.36
C TYR A 95 -3.78 7.35 -24.82
N ASP A 96 -3.09 6.21 -24.97
CA ASP A 96 -3.71 4.90 -25.26
C ASP A 96 -4.11 4.17 -23.97
N LEU A 97 -3.52 4.52 -22.82
CA LEU A 97 -3.82 3.93 -21.51
C LEU A 97 -3.36 4.85 -20.38
N ILE A 98 -4.16 4.96 -19.34
CA ILE A 98 -3.76 5.54 -18.06
C ILE A 98 -3.61 4.42 -17.04
N ILE A 99 -2.53 4.43 -16.26
CA ILE A 99 -2.29 3.48 -15.17
C ILE A 99 -2.41 4.22 -13.84
N ILE A 100 -3.19 3.67 -12.94
CA ILE A 100 -3.37 4.16 -11.57
C ILE A 100 -3.34 3.00 -10.58
N LEU A 101 -3.02 3.32 -9.31
CA LEU A 101 -2.97 2.34 -8.24
C LEU A 101 -3.90 2.73 -7.08
N GLY A 102 -4.70 1.76 -6.65
CA GLY A 102 -5.40 1.80 -5.36
C GLY A 102 -6.66 2.67 -5.34
N ASP A 103 -6.86 3.34 -4.23
CA ASP A 103 -8.13 3.88 -3.80
C ASP A 103 -8.04 5.29 -3.19
N ARG A 104 -6.88 5.92 -3.32
CA ARG A 104 -6.74 7.27 -2.82
C ARG A 104 -7.68 8.22 -3.56
N TYR A 105 -8.23 9.17 -2.83
CA TYR A 105 -9.22 10.11 -3.37
C TYR A 105 -8.70 10.91 -4.58
N GLU A 106 -7.39 11.11 -4.70
CA GLU A 106 -6.76 11.77 -5.84
C GLU A 106 -6.90 10.97 -7.15
N MET A 107 -7.11 9.67 -7.08
CA MET A 107 -7.28 8.83 -8.27
C MET A 107 -8.69 8.95 -8.87
N LEU A 108 -9.68 9.42 -8.11
CA LEU A 108 -11.05 9.60 -8.62
C LEU A 108 -11.15 10.67 -9.72
N PRO A 109 -10.58 11.88 -9.60
CA PRO A 109 -10.50 12.83 -10.71
C PRO A 109 -9.81 12.27 -11.95
N VAL A 110 -8.78 11.43 -11.77
CA VAL A 110 -8.06 10.84 -12.90
C VAL A 110 -8.98 10.00 -13.77
N VAL A 111 -9.74 9.08 -13.16
CA VAL A 111 -10.66 8.22 -13.92
C VAL A 111 -11.85 9.00 -14.48
N ASN A 112 -12.34 10.04 -13.79
CA ASN A 112 -13.40 10.89 -14.28
C ASN A 112 -12.99 11.63 -15.56
N VAL A 113 -11.80 12.25 -15.56
CA VAL A 113 -11.29 12.97 -16.73
C VAL A 113 -10.96 11.99 -17.86
N ALA A 114 -10.32 10.85 -17.55
CA ALA A 114 -10.05 9.80 -18.52
C ALA A 114 -11.32 9.32 -19.25
N LEU A 115 -12.40 9.11 -18.51
CA LEU A 115 -13.70 8.71 -19.07
C LEU A 115 -14.23 9.74 -20.06
N ILE A 116 -14.17 11.05 -19.72
CA ILE A 116 -14.63 12.15 -20.58
C ILE A 116 -13.81 12.22 -21.88
N TYR A 117 -12.49 11.99 -21.78
CA TYR A 117 -11.58 12.00 -22.93
C TYR A 117 -11.51 10.67 -23.68
N ASN A 118 -12.33 9.68 -23.30
CA ASN A 118 -12.34 8.34 -23.89
C ASN A 118 -10.96 7.65 -23.84
N ILE A 119 -10.25 7.79 -22.72
CA ILE A 119 -8.96 7.16 -22.49
C ILE A 119 -9.17 5.95 -21.56
N PRO A 120 -8.81 4.73 -22.00
CA PRO A 120 -8.92 3.55 -21.13
C PRO A 120 -8.01 3.66 -19.92
N VAL A 121 -8.46 3.07 -18.78
CA VAL A 121 -7.75 3.07 -17.52
C VAL A 121 -7.39 1.63 -17.11
N CYS A 122 -6.15 1.42 -16.71
CA CYS A 122 -5.66 0.23 -16.00
C CYS A 122 -5.65 0.53 -14.49
N HIS A 123 -6.46 -0.20 -13.74
CA HIS A 123 -6.55 -0.09 -12.29
C HIS A 123 -5.78 -1.21 -11.60
N LEU A 124 -4.73 -0.85 -10.89
CA LEU A 124 -3.94 -1.74 -10.04
C LEU A 124 -4.56 -1.79 -8.64
N HIS A 125 -4.62 -2.98 -8.03
CA HIS A 125 -5.16 -3.20 -6.69
C HIS A 125 -6.66 -2.87 -6.52
N GLY A 126 -7.45 -3.02 -7.57
CA GLY A 126 -8.92 -3.01 -7.50
C GLY A 126 -9.48 -4.22 -6.74
N GLY A 127 -10.74 -4.13 -6.30
CA GLY A 127 -11.44 -5.24 -5.65
C GLY A 127 -11.05 -5.56 -4.21
N GLU A 128 -10.07 -4.87 -3.62
CA GLU A 128 -9.74 -4.98 -2.20
C GLU A 128 -10.90 -4.51 -1.31
N LYS A 129 -10.85 -4.81 -0.02
CA LYS A 129 -11.86 -4.47 0.96
C LYS A 129 -11.23 -3.72 2.13
N THR A 130 -11.77 -2.56 2.46
CA THR A 130 -11.34 -1.74 3.60
C THR A 130 -12.56 -1.19 4.31
N LEU A 131 -13.03 -1.90 5.33
CA LEU A 131 -14.25 -1.49 6.03
C LEU A 131 -14.00 -0.25 6.89
N GLY A 132 -14.96 0.66 6.91
CA GLY A 132 -14.96 1.82 7.79
C GLY A 132 -14.29 3.09 7.25
N ASN A 133 -13.88 3.12 5.97
CA ASN A 133 -13.35 4.32 5.32
C ASN A 133 -14.06 4.59 3.98
N PHE A 134 -14.08 5.85 3.55
CA PHE A 134 -14.61 6.25 2.24
C PHE A 134 -13.79 5.70 1.06
N ASP A 135 -12.56 5.25 1.28
CA ASP A 135 -11.69 4.60 0.30
C ASP A 135 -12.36 3.38 -0.32
N GLU A 136 -13.18 2.64 0.44
CA GLU A 136 -13.97 1.51 -0.08
C GLU A 136 -14.85 1.92 -1.26
N SER A 137 -15.61 3.00 -1.10
CA SER A 137 -16.48 3.51 -2.17
C SER A 137 -15.68 4.05 -3.35
N ILE A 138 -14.59 4.75 -3.09
CA ILE A 138 -13.69 5.28 -4.12
C ILE A 138 -13.09 4.16 -4.95
N ARG A 139 -12.54 3.11 -4.30
CA ARG A 139 -11.94 1.95 -4.98
C ARG A 139 -12.91 1.29 -5.94
N HIS A 140 -14.14 1.02 -5.50
CA HIS A 140 -15.12 0.36 -6.34
C HIS A 140 -15.64 1.27 -7.47
N ALA A 141 -15.75 2.58 -7.24
CA ALA A 141 -16.06 3.55 -8.29
C ALA A 141 -14.94 3.60 -9.36
N ILE A 142 -13.69 3.67 -8.93
CA ILE A 142 -12.52 3.63 -9.83
C ILE A 142 -12.51 2.32 -10.63
N THR A 143 -12.70 1.18 -9.96
CA THR A 143 -12.81 -0.13 -10.64
C THR A 143 -13.87 -0.07 -11.73
N LYS A 144 -15.07 0.42 -11.42
CA LYS A 144 -16.18 0.47 -12.40
C LYS A 144 -15.89 1.38 -13.58
N MET A 145 -15.10 2.43 -13.41
CA MET A 145 -14.68 3.34 -14.49
C MET A 145 -13.43 2.88 -15.24
N SER A 146 -12.78 1.80 -14.82
CA SER A 146 -11.56 1.28 -15.44
C SER A 146 -11.85 0.15 -16.44
N HIS A 147 -10.90 -0.15 -17.31
CA HIS A 147 -11.06 -1.08 -18.42
C HIS A 147 -10.17 -2.33 -18.31
N LEU A 148 -9.00 -2.20 -17.67
CA LEU A 148 -8.08 -3.29 -17.36
C LEU A 148 -7.87 -3.32 -15.85
N HIS A 149 -7.99 -4.50 -15.25
CA HIS A 149 -7.93 -4.67 -13.81
C HIS A 149 -6.82 -5.64 -13.45
N LEU A 150 -5.82 -5.16 -12.71
CA LEU A 150 -4.69 -5.94 -12.23
C LEU A 150 -4.81 -6.05 -10.70
N VAL A 151 -5.38 -7.15 -10.25
CA VAL A 151 -5.75 -7.37 -8.85
C VAL A 151 -4.73 -8.22 -8.11
N ALA A 152 -4.71 -8.11 -6.78
CA ALA A 152 -3.68 -8.72 -5.94
C ALA A 152 -4.03 -10.12 -5.43
N SER A 153 -5.24 -10.62 -5.67
CA SER A 153 -5.64 -11.97 -5.26
C SER A 153 -6.82 -12.49 -6.07
N GLU A 154 -7.09 -13.80 -5.97
CA GLU A 154 -8.24 -14.42 -6.64
C GLU A 154 -9.57 -13.94 -6.05
N GLU A 155 -9.64 -13.70 -4.74
CA GLU A 155 -10.84 -13.13 -4.11
C GLU A 155 -11.17 -11.75 -4.70
N PHE A 156 -10.16 -10.93 -4.95
CA PHE A 156 -10.35 -9.61 -5.53
C PHE A 156 -10.72 -9.68 -7.02
N LYS A 157 -10.15 -10.64 -7.76
CA LYS A 157 -10.58 -10.94 -9.13
C LYS A 157 -12.07 -11.24 -9.17
N ASN A 158 -12.53 -12.15 -8.34
CA ASN A 158 -13.94 -12.54 -8.29
C ASN A 158 -14.84 -11.36 -7.92
N ARG A 159 -14.41 -10.49 -6.99
CA ARG A 159 -15.16 -9.29 -6.61
C ARG A 159 -15.26 -8.27 -7.74
N VAL A 160 -14.18 -8.07 -8.49
CA VAL A 160 -14.18 -7.17 -9.67
C VAL A 160 -15.12 -7.71 -10.76
N ILE A 161 -15.10 -9.01 -11.02
CA ILE A 161 -16.05 -9.65 -11.95
C ILE A 161 -17.49 -9.49 -11.43
N GLN A 162 -17.73 -9.66 -10.12
CA GLN A 162 -19.05 -9.43 -9.50
C GLN A 162 -19.54 -7.98 -9.66
N LEU A 163 -18.65 -7.00 -9.76
CA LEU A 163 -19.01 -5.61 -10.09
C LEU A 163 -19.42 -5.41 -11.56
N GLY A 164 -19.51 -6.49 -12.34
CA GLY A 164 -19.93 -6.47 -13.74
C GLY A 164 -18.77 -6.17 -14.70
N GLU A 165 -17.54 -6.48 -14.33
CA GLU A 165 -16.38 -6.39 -15.22
C GLU A 165 -16.19 -7.70 -15.99
N GLU A 166 -15.76 -7.60 -17.24
CA GLU A 166 -15.47 -8.77 -18.07
C GLU A 166 -14.25 -9.54 -17.56
N GLU A 167 -14.39 -10.84 -17.32
CA GLU A 167 -13.33 -11.70 -16.77
C GLU A 167 -12.01 -11.61 -17.54
N GLN A 168 -12.07 -11.52 -18.86
CA GLN A 168 -10.89 -11.42 -19.74
C GLN A 168 -10.04 -10.16 -19.51
N ASN A 169 -10.59 -9.15 -18.85
CA ASN A 169 -9.93 -7.89 -18.51
C ASN A 169 -9.52 -7.82 -17.03
N VAL A 170 -9.74 -8.90 -16.24
CA VAL A 170 -9.41 -8.99 -14.82
C VAL A 170 -8.32 -10.05 -14.59
N HIS A 171 -7.13 -9.60 -14.26
CA HIS A 171 -5.96 -10.47 -14.08
C HIS A 171 -5.51 -10.46 -12.62
N ASN A 172 -5.47 -11.65 -12.00
CA ASN A 172 -4.80 -11.82 -10.72
C ASN A 172 -3.29 -11.88 -10.94
N ILE A 173 -2.61 -10.79 -10.63
CA ILE A 173 -1.16 -10.67 -10.75
C ILE A 173 -0.42 -10.88 -9.42
N GLY A 174 -1.16 -10.94 -8.29
CA GLY A 174 -0.58 -10.82 -6.96
C GLY A 174 -0.25 -9.36 -6.59
N ALA A 175 0.23 -9.14 -5.39
CA ALA A 175 0.67 -7.82 -4.97
C ALA A 175 2.12 -7.56 -5.40
N MET A 176 2.34 -6.57 -6.28
CA MET A 176 3.69 -6.21 -6.73
C MET A 176 4.60 -5.77 -5.57
N GLY A 177 4.04 -5.17 -4.52
CA GLY A 177 4.77 -4.84 -3.30
C GLY A 177 5.38 -6.08 -2.63
N VAL A 178 4.66 -7.21 -2.64
CA VAL A 178 5.16 -8.49 -2.12
C VAL A 178 6.34 -9.00 -2.94
N GLU A 179 6.26 -8.96 -4.27
CA GLU A 179 7.38 -9.35 -5.12
C GLU A 179 8.62 -8.47 -4.89
N ASN A 180 8.41 -7.15 -4.71
CA ASN A 180 9.49 -6.23 -4.38
C ASN A 180 10.18 -6.60 -3.07
N VAL A 181 9.41 -7.01 -2.05
CA VAL A 181 9.94 -7.47 -0.76
C VAL A 181 10.73 -8.78 -0.91
N ILE A 182 10.19 -9.76 -1.63
CA ILE A 182 10.84 -11.07 -1.80
C ILE A 182 12.16 -10.95 -2.59
N LYS A 183 12.19 -10.11 -3.62
CA LYS A 183 13.33 -9.95 -4.52
C LYS A 183 14.38 -8.96 -4.07
N GLN A 184 14.16 -8.25 -2.95
CA GLN A 184 15.15 -7.31 -2.47
C GLN A 184 16.36 -8.02 -1.84
N ASP A 185 17.53 -7.39 -1.94
CA ASP A 185 18.72 -7.80 -1.19
C ASP A 185 18.58 -7.37 0.27
N PHE A 186 18.39 -8.33 1.16
CA PHE A 186 18.31 -8.03 2.59
C PHE A 186 19.68 -7.64 3.16
N LEU A 187 19.66 -6.77 4.15
CA LEU A 187 20.83 -6.49 4.97
C LEU A 187 21.14 -7.72 5.82
N THR A 188 22.41 -7.99 6.04
CA THR A 188 22.85 -8.91 7.09
C THR A 188 22.50 -8.33 8.47
N LYS A 189 22.47 -9.17 9.51
CA LYS A 189 22.20 -8.70 10.87
C LYS A 189 23.23 -7.65 11.30
N GLN A 190 24.50 -7.85 10.98
CA GLN A 190 25.58 -6.91 11.30
C GLN A 190 25.42 -5.56 10.62
N GLU A 191 25.17 -5.52 9.30
CA GLU A 191 24.90 -4.26 8.56
C GLU A 191 23.67 -3.53 9.14
N LEU A 192 22.66 -4.27 9.55
CA LEU A 192 21.46 -3.71 10.14
C LEU A 192 21.77 -3.10 11.52
N GLU A 193 22.53 -3.78 12.37
CA GLU A 193 22.97 -3.28 13.68
C GLU A 193 23.81 -2.01 13.55
N GLU A 194 24.71 -1.95 12.56
CA GLU A 194 25.50 -0.75 12.26
C GLU A 194 24.61 0.44 11.87
N ILE A 195 23.62 0.23 10.98
CA ILE A 195 22.67 1.27 10.54
C ILE A 195 21.79 1.74 11.70
N LEU A 196 21.29 0.82 12.52
CA LEU A 196 20.40 1.11 13.64
C LEU A 196 21.17 1.71 14.85
N GLY A 197 22.49 1.54 14.90
CA GLY A 197 23.32 1.96 16.03
C GLY A 197 22.91 1.26 17.32
N MET A 198 22.61 -0.05 17.24
CA MET A 198 22.27 -0.89 18.37
C MET A 198 22.48 -2.37 18.05
N GLU A 199 22.76 -3.18 19.06
CA GLU A 199 22.78 -4.63 18.94
C GLU A 199 21.35 -5.19 18.94
N LEU A 200 21.11 -6.20 18.08
CA LEU A 200 19.87 -6.93 18.03
C LEU A 200 20.02 -8.23 18.84
N GLU A 201 19.16 -8.42 19.84
CA GLU A 201 19.09 -9.67 20.57
C GLU A 201 18.72 -10.84 19.64
N GLU A 202 18.92 -12.06 20.09
CA GLU A 202 18.54 -13.25 19.30
C GLU A 202 17.03 -13.33 19.08
N GLU A 203 16.27 -12.86 20.06
CA GLU A 203 14.81 -12.82 20.01
C GLU A 203 14.30 -11.40 20.28
N TYR A 204 13.66 -10.80 19.29
CA TYR A 204 13.01 -9.50 19.42
C TYR A 204 11.70 -9.44 18.65
N TYR A 205 10.85 -8.50 19.02
CA TYR A 205 9.66 -8.12 18.28
C TYR A 205 9.85 -6.78 17.60
N VAL A 206 9.27 -6.64 16.41
CA VAL A 206 9.09 -5.33 15.75
C VAL A 206 7.67 -4.86 15.98
N VAL A 207 7.52 -3.64 16.47
CA VAL A 207 6.19 -3.05 16.75
C VAL A 207 5.91 -1.91 15.79
N LEU A 208 4.79 -2.00 15.09
CA LEU A 208 4.29 -0.94 14.21
C LEU A 208 2.79 -0.74 14.45
N PHE A 209 2.47 0.28 15.25
CA PHE A 209 1.12 0.57 15.70
C PHE A 209 0.67 1.95 15.24
N HIS A 210 -0.49 2.01 14.58
CA HIS A 210 -1.10 3.23 14.06
C HIS A 210 -2.38 3.57 14.83
N PRO A 211 -2.71 4.87 14.98
CA PRO A 211 -3.99 5.25 15.55
C PRO A 211 -5.15 4.76 14.68
N VAL A 212 -6.28 4.45 15.31
CA VAL A 212 -7.54 4.12 14.63
C VAL A 212 -8.40 5.37 14.66
N THR A 213 -8.56 6.01 13.51
CA THR A 213 -9.16 7.35 13.38
C THR A 213 -10.65 7.41 13.65
N LEU A 214 -11.34 6.28 13.73
CA LEU A 214 -12.79 6.21 13.99
C LEU A 214 -13.16 6.00 15.46
N GLU A 215 -12.19 5.81 16.36
CA GLU A 215 -12.41 5.63 17.79
C GLU A 215 -11.87 6.83 18.56
N ASP A 216 -12.73 7.76 18.95
CA ASP A 216 -12.34 8.91 19.77
C ASP A 216 -11.66 8.48 21.07
N GLY A 217 -10.38 8.84 21.24
CA GLY A 217 -9.60 8.62 22.47
C GLY A 217 -9.11 7.19 22.73
N GLY A 218 -9.40 6.22 21.85
CA GLY A 218 -9.02 4.82 22.04
C GLY A 218 -7.54 4.53 21.82
N ALA A 219 -6.89 5.25 20.92
CA ALA A 219 -5.53 4.96 20.46
C ALA A 219 -4.48 4.93 21.59
N LEU A 220 -4.53 5.91 22.51
CA LEU A 220 -3.60 5.98 23.65
C LEU A 220 -3.79 4.79 24.60
N LYS A 221 -5.04 4.43 24.92
CA LYS A 221 -5.32 3.28 25.79
C LYS A 221 -4.87 1.98 25.15
N GLN A 222 -5.10 1.82 23.86
CA GLN A 222 -4.70 0.63 23.11
C GLN A 222 -3.19 0.44 23.13
N ILE A 223 -2.40 1.49 22.83
CA ILE A 223 -0.96 1.40 22.87
C ILE A 223 -0.45 1.17 24.32
N GLN A 224 -1.03 1.82 25.33
CA GLN A 224 -0.65 1.59 26.72
C GLN A 224 -0.86 0.13 27.14
N THR A 225 -2.01 -0.48 26.79
CA THR A 225 -2.26 -1.90 27.03
C THR A 225 -1.22 -2.80 26.36
N LEU A 226 -0.85 -2.50 25.11
CA LEU A 226 0.21 -3.23 24.42
C LEU A 226 1.56 -3.09 25.13
N LEU A 227 1.94 -1.87 25.50
CA LEU A 227 3.22 -1.61 26.20
C LEU A 227 3.29 -2.29 27.56
N GLU A 228 2.18 -2.36 28.32
CA GLU A 228 2.09 -3.12 29.57
C GLU A 228 2.38 -4.60 29.33
N VAL A 229 1.75 -5.20 28.32
CA VAL A 229 1.97 -6.62 27.99
C VAL A 229 3.41 -6.86 27.53
N LEU A 230 3.97 -5.97 26.71
CA LEU A 230 5.35 -6.09 26.24
C LEU A 230 6.37 -5.95 27.39
N SER A 231 6.08 -5.13 28.43
CA SER A 231 6.96 -4.98 29.59
C SER A 231 7.11 -6.25 30.42
N GLU A 232 6.20 -7.20 30.27
CA GLU A 232 6.27 -8.52 30.93
C GLU A 232 7.06 -9.56 30.12
N GLN A 233 7.40 -9.22 28.87
CA GLN A 233 8.21 -10.08 28.04
C GLN A 233 9.70 -9.86 28.31
N THR A 234 10.48 -10.91 28.13
CA THR A 234 11.96 -10.83 28.25
C THR A 234 12.62 -10.44 26.92
N LYS A 235 11.85 -10.34 25.83
CA LYS A 235 12.37 -10.06 24.49
C LYS A 235 12.57 -8.57 24.27
N GLN A 236 13.62 -8.24 23.56
CA GLN A 236 13.84 -6.88 23.04
C GLN A 236 12.67 -6.45 22.15
N VAL A 237 12.31 -5.16 22.20
CA VAL A 237 11.24 -4.59 21.39
C VAL A 237 11.75 -3.40 20.60
N ILE A 238 11.57 -3.45 19.28
CA ILE A 238 11.97 -2.37 18.38
C ILE A 238 10.72 -1.74 17.77
N PHE A 239 10.52 -0.46 18.05
CA PHE A 239 9.36 0.29 17.58
C PHE A 239 9.69 1.06 16.30
N ILE A 240 8.73 1.05 15.38
CA ILE A 240 8.75 1.91 14.20
C ILE A 240 7.65 2.95 14.38
N GLY A 241 7.98 4.22 14.14
CA GLY A 241 7.03 5.32 14.22
C GLY A 241 5.88 5.17 13.21
N SER A 242 4.72 5.64 13.61
CA SER A 242 3.56 5.70 12.73
C SER A 242 3.64 6.93 11.80
N ASN A 243 2.88 6.90 10.70
CA ASN A 243 2.68 8.07 9.84
C ASN A 243 2.00 9.21 10.62
N SER A 244 1.95 10.42 10.02
CA SER A 244 1.40 11.66 10.59
C SER A 244 -0.14 11.63 10.74
N ASP A 245 -0.70 10.55 11.28
CA ASP A 245 -2.12 10.42 11.57
C ASP A 245 -2.49 11.16 12.86
N THR A 246 -3.75 11.53 13.02
CA THR A 246 -4.26 12.15 14.25
C THR A 246 -3.93 11.27 15.45
N ASP A 247 -3.47 11.86 16.57
CA ASP A 247 -3.03 11.18 17.80
C ASP A 247 -1.72 10.36 17.70
N SER A 248 -0.99 10.40 16.58
CA SER A 248 0.33 9.76 16.47
C SER A 248 1.35 10.28 17.49
N ASP A 249 1.29 11.55 17.84
CA ASP A 249 2.17 12.17 18.85
C ASP A 249 1.97 11.54 20.23
N LYS A 250 0.73 11.22 20.61
CA LYS A 250 0.42 10.57 21.90
C LYS A 250 0.96 9.14 21.96
N ILE A 251 0.84 8.40 20.85
CA ILE A 251 1.40 7.05 20.71
C ILE A 251 2.93 7.12 20.82
N MET A 252 3.56 8.05 20.08
CA MET A 252 5.00 8.21 20.10
C MET A 252 5.52 8.54 21.49
N SER A 253 4.87 9.49 22.21
CA SER A 253 5.25 9.84 23.58
C SER A 253 5.17 8.66 24.53
N ALA A 254 4.16 7.79 24.42
CA ALA A 254 4.03 6.59 25.22
C ALA A 254 5.15 5.56 24.91
N ILE A 255 5.50 5.39 23.64
CA ILE A 255 6.60 4.53 23.20
C ILE A 255 7.96 5.06 23.71
N GLU A 256 8.19 6.35 23.63
CA GLU A 256 9.42 6.96 24.14
C GLU A 256 9.56 6.80 25.67
N GLU A 257 8.46 6.89 26.40
CA GLU A 257 8.47 6.62 27.85
C GLU A 257 8.80 5.15 28.15
N TYR A 258 8.26 4.22 27.35
CA TYR A 258 8.57 2.80 27.44
C TYR A 258 10.06 2.54 27.19
N THR A 259 10.64 3.08 26.11
CA THR A 259 12.04 2.84 25.75
C THR A 259 13.03 3.45 26.76
N LYS A 260 12.66 4.51 27.48
CA LYS A 260 13.45 5.03 28.59
C LYS A 260 13.57 4.05 29.78
N LYS A 261 12.54 3.21 29.99
CA LYS A 261 12.49 2.20 31.06
C LYS A 261 13.10 0.87 30.63
N HIS A 262 13.09 0.58 29.32
CA HIS A 262 13.56 -0.68 28.73
C HIS A 262 14.70 -0.39 27.76
N THR A 263 15.91 -0.30 28.29
CA THR A 263 17.11 0.21 27.59
C THR A 263 17.59 -0.64 26.41
N SER A 264 17.19 -1.92 26.34
CA SER A 264 17.41 -2.77 25.15
C SER A 264 16.45 -2.45 24.01
N SER A 265 15.35 -1.73 24.29
CA SER A 265 14.35 -1.34 23.30
C SER A 265 14.64 0.04 22.72
N LYS A 266 14.28 0.25 21.44
CA LYS A 266 14.51 1.51 20.73
C LYS A 266 13.34 1.84 19.83
N VAL A 267 13.12 3.14 19.56
CA VAL A 267 12.15 3.63 18.59
C VAL A 267 12.87 4.33 17.43
N PHE A 268 12.45 4.04 16.23
CA PHE A 268 12.88 4.69 15.00
C PHE A 268 11.70 5.41 14.39
N ILE A 269 11.83 6.70 14.10
CA ILE A 269 10.75 7.50 13.50
C ILE A 269 10.35 6.93 12.12
N SER A 270 11.34 6.51 11.34
CA SER A 270 11.15 5.83 10.07
C SER A 270 12.38 5.00 9.72
N LEU A 271 12.18 3.94 8.97
CA LEU A 271 13.23 3.17 8.33
C LEU A 271 13.02 3.16 6.81
N LYS A 272 14.09 3.00 6.05
CA LYS A 272 13.97 2.72 4.63
C LYS A 272 13.34 1.34 4.43
N PRO A 273 12.63 1.06 3.34
CA PRO A 273 11.97 -0.24 3.13
C PRO A 273 12.92 -1.44 3.31
N ARG A 274 14.14 -1.36 2.79
CA ARG A 274 15.15 -2.42 2.93
C ARG A 274 15.55 -2.67 4.39
N GLU A 275 15.72 -1.60 5.17
CA GLU A 275 16.04 -1.66 6.59
C GLU A 275 14.89 -2.28 7.39
N TYR A 276 13.66 -1.79 7.14
CA TYR A 276 12.45 -2.30 7.78
C TYR A 276 12.20 -3.78 7.51
N HIS A 277 12.24 -4.19 6.25
CA HIS A 277 12.01 -5.59 5.89
C HIS A 277 13.11 -6.51 6.42
N SER A 278 14.37 -6.05 6.42
CA SER A 278 15.48 -6.81 7.02
C SER A 278 15.31 -6.95 8.54
N LEU A 279 14.90 -5.86 9.22
CA LEU A 279 14.63 -5.88 10.65
C LEU A 279 13.50 -6.87 10.99
N VAL A 280 12.39 -6.83 10.26
CA VAL A 280 11.29 -7.76 10.50
C VAL A 280 11.68 -9.20 10.17
N LYS A 281 12.43 -9.44 9.09
CA LYS A 281 12.87 -10.78 8.67
C LYS A 281 13.62 -11.56 9.76
N TYR A 282 14.40 -10.86 10.58
CA TYR A 282 15.14 -11.49 11.68
C TYR A 282 14.38 -11.51 13.00
N SER A 283 13.20 -10.91 13.07
CA SER A 283 12.39 -10.85 14.29
C SER A 283 11.62 -12.14 14.57
N LYS A 284 11.08 -12.25 15.77
CA LYS A 284 10.13 -13.33 16.16
C LYS A 284 8.69 -13.01 15.74
N GLY A 285 8.41 -11.80 15.33
CA GLY A 285 7.10 -11.38 14.83
C GLY A 285 6.96 -9.88 14.69
N LEU A 286 6.04 -9.48 13.80
CA LEU A 286 5.54 -8.13 13.74
C LEU A 286 4.31 -8.01 14.65
N VAL A 287 4.27 -7.00 15.49
CA VAL A 287 3.19 -6.76 16.46
C VAL A 287 2.59 -5.38 16.18
N GLY A 288 1.27 -5.29 16.04
CA GLY A 288 0.59 -4.01 15.81
C GLY A 288 -0.61 -4.12 14.89
N ASN A 289 -0.86 -3.08 14.11
CA ASN A 289 -2.03 -3.00 13.24
C ASN A 289 -1.70 -2.45 11.83
N SER A 290 -0.45 -2.62 11.39
CA SER A 290 -0.03 -2.22 10.06
C SER A 290 -0.50 -3.21 9.00
N SER A 291 -0.89 -2.69 7.81
CA SER A 291 -1.25 -3.53 6.66
C SER A 291 -0.08 -4.35 6.14
N SER A 292 1.17 -3.91 6.34
CA SER A 292 2.34 -4.68 5.92
C SER A 292 2.39 -6.06 6.58
N GLY A 293 1.91 -6.18 7.83
CA GLY A 293 1.80 -7.44 8.55
C GLY A 293 0.88 -8.47 7.89
N LEU A 294 -0.10 -8.01 7.11
CA LEU A 294 -1.04 -8.88 6.40
C LEU A 294 -0.59 -9.17 4.97
N ILE A 295 0.03 -8.17 4.31
CA ILE A 295 0.31 -8.21 2.87
C ILE A 295 1.74 -8.68 2.59
N GLU A 296 2.74 -8.11 3.26
CA GLU A 296 4.15 -8.29 2.92
C GLU A 296 4.86 -9.32 3.81
N ILE A 297 4.63 -9.21 5.12
CA ILE A 297 5.39 -9.95 6.12
C ILE A 297 5.19 -11.47 6.07
N PRO A 298 4.00 -12.02 5.73
CA PRO A 298 3.85 -13.46 5.54
C PRO A 298 4.86 -14.06 4.56
N SER A 299 5.21 -13.35 3.48
CA SER A 299 6.21 -13.78 2.49
C SER A 299 7.65 -13.74 3.01
N LEU A 300 7.91 -13.07 4.11
CA LEU A 300 9.18 -13.15 4.85
C LEU A 300 9.24 -14.32 5.81
N LYS A 301 8.17 -15.11 5.92
CA LYS A 301 7.99 -16.22 6.87
C LYS A 301 8.10 -15.76 8.33
N VAL A 302 7.56 -14.58 8.61
CA VAL A 302 7.47 -13.99 9.93
C VAL A 302 6.00 -13.86 10.34
N PRO A 303 5.60 -14.32 11.53
CA PRO A 303 4.22 -14.21 11.98
C PRO A 303 3.87 -12.76 12.37
N THR A 304 2.58 -12.43 12.25
CA THR A 304 2.07 -11.11 12.64
C THR A 304 1.01 -11.24 13.72
N LEU A 305 1.11 -10.45 14.79
CA LEU A 305 0.03 -10.21 15.73
C LEU A 305 -0.71 -8.93 15.31
N ASN A 306 -1.89 -9.10 14.72
CA ASN A 306 -2.73 -7.99 14.31
C ASN A 306 -3.69 -7.60 15.43
N ILE A 307 -3.54 -6.38 15.96
CA ILE A 307 -4.26 -5.92 17.16
C ILE A 307 -5.38 -4.95 16.76
N GLY A 308 -6.60 -5.27 17.19
CA GLY A 308 -7.77 -4.44 16.98
C GLY A 308 -8.37 -4.55 15.57
N ASN A 309 -9.19 -3.58 15.20
CA ASN A 309 -10.06 -3.65 14.03
C ASN A 309 -9.59 -2.85 12.81
N ARG A 310 -8.43 -2.17 12.89
CA ARG A 310 -7.92 -1.33 11.78
C ARG A 310 -7.84 -2.07 10.44
N GLN A 311 -7.53 -3.36 10.48
CA GLN A 311 -7.41 -4.21 9.30
C GLN A 311 -8.65 -5.09 9.05
N LEU A 312 -9.80 -4.72 9.64
CA LEU A 312 -11.04 -5.49 9.50
C LEU A 312 -11.46 -5.58 8.01
N GLY A 313 -11.80 -6.79 7.59
CA GLY A 313 -12.22 -7.08 6.22
C GLY A 313 -11.09 -7.30 5.21
N ARG A 314 -9.82 -7.01 5.57
CA ARG A 314 -8.68 -7.32 4.69
C ARG A 314 -8.40 -8.82 4.65
N LEU A 315 -8.10 -9.31 3.46
CA LEU A 315 -7.63 -10.66 3.23
C LEU A 315 -6.31 -10.90 3.98
N ARG A 316 -6.13 -12.09 4.56
CA ARG A 316 -4.93 -12.45 5.32
C ARG A 316 -4.66 -13.94 5.27
N GLY A 317 -3.40 -14.31 5.39
CA GLY A 317 -2.96 -15.69 5.48
C GLY A 317 -2.96 -16.23 6.93
N PRO A 318 -2.70 -17.54 7.12
CA PRO A 318 -2.72 -18.21 8.42
C PRO A 318 -1.61 -17.75 9.38
N SER A 319 -0.59 -17.05 8.91
CA SER A 319 0.47 -16.49 9.76
C SER A 319 0.08 -15.20 10.50
N VAL A 320 -1.14 -14.69 10.28
CA VAL A 320 -1.67 -13.50 10.94
C VAL A 320 -2.62 -13.93 12.06
N VAL A 321 -2.26 -13.61 13.29
CA VAL A 321 -3.08 -13.85 14.49
C VAL A 321 -3.84 -12.57 14.81
N ASP A 322 -5.16 -12.58 14.70
CA ASP A 322 -6.01 -11.45 15.07
C ASP A 322 -6.36 -11.50 16.56
N VAL A 323 -6.20 -10.37 17.24
CA VAL A 323 -6.58 -10.20 18.64
C VAL A 323 -7.29 -8.87 18.84
N ASP A 324 -8.15 -8.80 19.84
CA ASP A 324 -8.67 -7.52 20.29
C ASP A 324 -7.62 -6.73 21.10
N THR A 325 -8.00 -5.54 21.57
CA THR A 325 -7.10 -4.63 22.29
C THR A 325 -7.01 -4.91 23.79
N THR A 326 -7.56 -6.04 24.27
CA THR A 326 -7.49 -6.43 25.69
C THR A 326 -6.13 -7.08 26.01
N ARG A 327 -5.72 -6.91 27.26
CA ARG A 327 -4.45 -7.48 27.76
C ARG A 327 -4.39 -9.00 27.59
N GLU A 328 -5.45 -9.68 27.96
CA GLU A 328 -5.57 -11.14 27.89
C GLU A 328 -5.43 -11.65 26.45
N SER A 329 -6.09 -10.97 25.51
CA SER A 329 -6.08 -11.32 24.10
C SER A 329 -4.69 -11.11 23.49
N ILE A 330 -4.02 -10.00 23.81
CA ILE A 330 -2.66 -9.70 23.32
C ILE A 330 -1.66 -10.72 23.90
N GLN A 331 -1.73 -11.04 25.21
CA GLN A 331 -0.87 -12.05 25.83
C GLN A 331 -1.04 -13.43 25.20
N LYS A 332 -2.28 -13.82 24.93
CA LYS A 332 -2.59 -15.09 24.25
C LYS A 332 -2.01 -15.09 22.83
N GLY A 333 -2.25 -14.04 22.07
CA GLY A 333 -1.75 -13.91 20.70
C GLY A 333 -0.23 -13.97 20.61
N LEU A 334 0.51 -13.29 21.51
CA LEU A 334 1.98 -13.36 21.54
C LEU A 334 2.50 -14.80 21.78
N LYS A 335 1.80 -15.61 22.57
CA LYS A 335 2.15 -17.02 22.75
C LYS A 335 1.86 -17.83 21.49
N GLU A 336 0.80 -17.52 20.77
CA GLU A 336 0.43 -18.21 19.54
C GLU A 336 1.42 -17.97 18.41
N LEU A 337 2.08 -16.80 18.33
CA LEU A 337 3.07 -16.51 17.28
C LEU A 337 4.16 -17.57 17.19
N SER A 338 4.64 -18.11 18.30
CA SER A 338 5.69 -19.13 18.33
C SER A 338 5.27 -20.48 17.71
N ASN A 339 3.96 -20.71 17.57
CA ASN A 339 3.38 -21.95 17.05
C ASN A 339 3.05 -21.87 15.56
N ILE A 340 3.12 -20.69 14.94
CA ILE A 340 2.84 -20.51 13.51
C ILE A 340 3.88 -21.27 12.67
N ARG A 341 3.38 -22.05 11.70
CA ARG A 341 4.20 -22.84 10.76
C ARG A 341 3.76 -22.67 9.32
N ASP A 342 2.54 -22.20 9.10
CA ASP A 342 1.98 -21.94 7.77
C ASP A 342 2.07 -20.44 7.48
N PHE A 343 2.81 -20.11 6.42
CA PHE A 343 3.05 -18.74 5.95
C PHE A 343 2.46 -18.52 4.56
N TYR A 344 1.44 -19.28 4.19
CA TYR A 344 0.73 -19.01 2.95
C TYR A 344 0.29 -17.54 2.89
N ASN A 345 0.67 -16.87 1.81
CA ASN A 345 0.31 -15.48 1.57
C ASN A 345 -0.63 -15.38 0.37
N PRO A 346 -1.91 -15.00 0.56
CA PRO A 346 -2.87 -14.90 -0.54
C PRO A 346 -2.54 -13.78 -1.54
N TYR A 347 -1.64 -12.88 -1.20
CA TYR A 347 -1.16 -11.79 -2.05
C TYR A 347 0.07 -12.17 -2.89
N GLU A 348 0.72 -13.29 -2.56
CA GLU A 348 1.93 -13.72 -3.22
C GLU A 348 1.63 -14.44 -4.54
N GLN A 349 2.21 -13.94 -5.60
CA GLN A 349 2.22 -14.57 -6.92
C GLN A 349 3.64 -14.48 -7.48
N GLU A 350 4.06 -15.55 -8.14
CA GLU A 350 5.32 -15.50 -8.86
C GLU A 350 5.25 -14.54 -10.05
N ASN A 351 6.29 -13.74 -10.21
CA ASN A 351 6.45 -12.82 -11.34
C ASN A 351 5.30 -11.83 -11.53
N SER A 352 4.77 -11.27 -10.43
CA SER A 352 3.69 -10.28 -10.41
C SER A 352 3.94 -9.11 -11.36
N ILE A 353 5.16 -8.56 -11.34
CA ILE A 353 5.58 -7.43 -12.17
C ILE A 353 5.58 -7.82 -13.65
N GLU A 354 6.06 -9.02 -13.99
CA GLU A 354 6.06 -9.49 -15.39
C GLU A 354 4.63 -9.80 -15.87
N LYS A 355 3.81 -10.41 -15.03
CA LYS A 355 2.37 -10.63 -15.33
C LYS A 355 1.67 -9.30 -15.60
N ALA A 356 1.92 -8.27 -14.78
CA ALA A 356 1.36 -6.93 -14.98
C ALA A 356 1.81 -6.33 -16.31
N LYS A 357 3.11 -6.40 -16.62
CA LYS A 357 3.66 -5.91 -17.89
C LYS A 357 3.02 -6.62 -19.08
N VAL A 358 2.95 -7.94 -19.06
CA VAL A 358 2.36 -8.73 -20.15
C VAL A 358 0.89 -8.39 -20.34
N ALA A 359 0.10 -8.28 -19.28
CA ALA A 359 -1.31 -7.91 -19.37
C ALA A 359 -1.52 -6.52 -19.97
N ILE A 360 -0.68 -5.54 -19.61
CA ILE A 360 -0.71 -4.19 -20.18
C ILE A 360 -0.34 -4.21 -21.68
N LEU A 361 0.73 -4.91 -22.05
CA LEU A 361 1.16 -5.02 -23.45
C LEU A 361 0.11 -5.73 -24.31
N ASP A 362 -0.47 -6.81 -23.81
CA ASP A 362 -1.56 -7.52 -24.48
C ASP A 362 -2.78 -6.62 -24.69
N TYR A 363 -3.15 -5.86 -23.65
CA TYR A 363 -4.24 -4.88 -23.73
C TYR A 363 -3.97 -3.84 -24.82
N LEU A 364 -2.78 -3.26 -24.87
CA LEU A 364 -2.37 -2.22 -25.83
C LEU A 364 -2.20 -2.75 -27.26
N SER A 365 -1.98 -4.05 -27.43
CA SER A 365 -1.80 -4.68 -28.75
C SER A 365 -3.11 -4.89 -29.50
N LYS A 366 -4.24 -4.91 -28.77
CA LYS A 366 -5.58 -5.19 -29.32
C LYS A 366 -6.27 -3.87 -29.65
N ASP A 367 -6.96 -3.82 -30.78
CA ASP A 367 -7.94 -2.76 -31.08
C ASP A 367 -9.18 -2.99 -30.22
N LYS A 368 -9.10 -2.61 -28.96
CA LYS A 368 -10.23 -2.76 -28.03
C LYS A 368 -11.18 -1.57 -28.17
N SER A 369 -12.46 -1.90 -28.21
CA SER A 369 -13.53 -0.90 -28.02
C SER A 369 -13.36 -0.26 -26.64
N ILE A 370 -13.54 1.05 -26.59
CA ILE A 370 -13.68 1.76 -25.30
C ILE A 370 -15.05 1.52 -24.66
N ILE A 371 -15.98 0.94 -25.42
CA ILE A 371 -17.31 0.58 -24.93
C ILE A 371 -17.15 -0.56 -23.93
N LYS A 372 -17.59 -0.31 -22.71
CA LYS A 372 -17.69 -1.32 -21.64
C LYS A 372 -19.12 -1.84 -21.58
N GLU A 373 -19.26 -3.14 -21.70
CA GLU A 373 -20.52 -3.80 -21.39
C GLU A 373 -20.54 -4.19 -19.90
N PHE A 374 -21.73 -4.24 -19.32
CA PHE A 374 -21.91 -4.79 -17.98
C PHE A 374 -21.99 -6.31 -18.09
N ASN A 375 -21.10 -7.01 -17.42
CA ASN A 375 -21.10 -8.47 -17.39
C ASN A 375 -22.14 -8.97 -16.37
N ASP A 376 -23.32 -9.35 -16.86
CA ASP A 376 -24.39 -9.92 -16.03
C ASP A 376 -24.03 -11.35 -15.58
N ILE A 377 -23.80 -11.50 -14.26
CA ILE A 377 -23.63 -12.82 -13.68
C ILE A 377 -25.01 -13.42 -13.44
N MET A 378 -25.48 -14.25 -14.36
CA MET A 378 -26.73 -15.01 -14.19
C MET A 378 -26.53 -16.09 -13.12
N GLU A 379 -27.37 -16.13 -12.08
CA GLU A 379 -27.46 -17.25 -11.16
C GLU A 379 -27.90 -18.49 -11.97
N GLY A 380 -27.03 -19.49 -12.08
CA GLY A 380 -27.36 -20.79 -12.65
C GLY A 380 -26.65 -21.21 -13.93
N ARG A 381 -25.39 -20.77 -14.14
CA ARG A 381 -24.49 -21.41 -15.11
C ARG A 381 -23.35 -22.13 -14.44
#